data_2cb989b982da9fc00f7d25a7c66bbed8
#
_entry.id   2cb989b982da9fc00f7d25a7c66bbed8
#
_cell.length_a   1.000
_cell.length_b   1.000
_cell.length_c   1.000
_cell.angle_alpha   90.00
_cell.angle_beta   90.00
_cell.angle_gamma   90.00
#
_symmetry.space_group_name_H-M   'P 1'
#
loop_
_entity.id
_entity.type
_entity.pdbx_description
1 polymer ?
#
loop_
_entity_poly.entity_id
_entity_poly.type
_entity_poly.pdbx_seq_one_letter_code
_entity_poly.pdbx_strand_id
1 'polypeptide(L)'
;MNSQILYEDNHIIIINKKVGQLVQGDKTGDHSLLELLKDFIKERDQKPGNVYLGLVHRIDRPTSGLVIYAKTSKALSRLTQMVKNREIKKTYWAVVPKEMIPQSQTLTHYLKKNEKNNKAIIYSHETEGAKKAILSYNIIKTLDNYILLEVDLQTGRHHQIRAQLSKIGIPIKGDLKYGAPRSNPDGGISLHARMLEFIHPVSKELIKITAPVPQNDAIWKACEM
;
A
#
# COMPACT_ATOMS: atom_id res chain seq x y z
N MET A 1 5.30 -2.28 18.50
CA MET A 1 5.94 -2.74 17.26
C MET A 1 5.66 -4.21 16.99
N ASN A 2 5.84 -5.09 17.96
CA ASN A 2 5.69 -6.54 17.78
C ASN A 2 4.36 -6.97 17.14
N SER A 3 3.24 -6.38 17.56
CA SER A 3 1.90 -6.66 16.99
C SER A 3 1.70 -6.24 15.52
N GLN A 4 2.64 -5.52 14.92
CA GLN A 4 2.59 -5.13 13.52
C GLN A 4 3.42 -6.06 12.62
N ILE A 5 4.33 -6.87 13.18
CA ILE A 5 5.15 -7.82 12.43
C ILE A 5 4.29 -9.03 12.08
N LEU A 6 4.08 -9.29 10.79
CA LEU A 6 3.31 -10.44 10.31
C LEU A 6 4.19 -11.57 9.79
N TYR A 7 5.42 -11.26 9.41
CA TYR A 7 6.42 -12.24 8.99
C TYR A 7 7.82 -11.68 9.25
N GLU A 8 8.71 -12.51 9.72
CA GLU A 8 10.12 -12.18 9.87
C GLU A 8 10.99 -13.42 9.76
N ASP A 9 12.10 -13.29 9.03
CA ASP A 9 13.19 -14.24 9.00
C ASP A 9 14.55 -13.53 8.99
N ASN A 10 15.63 -14.22 8.59
CA ASN A 10 16.97 -13.63 8.52
C ASN A 10 17.14 -12.61 7.37
N HIS A 11 16.23 -12.57 6.40
CA HIS A 11 16.37 -11.83 5.15
C HIS A 11 15.35 -10.74 4.93
N ILE A 12 14.12 -10.93 5.42
CA ILE A 12 13.01 -10.00 5.23
C ILE A 12 12.19 -9.82 6.50
N ILE A 13 11.50 -8.70 6.59
CA ILE A 13 10.47 -8.44 7.61
C ILE A 13 9.26 -7.77 6.93
N ILE A 14 8.06 -8.27 7.21
CA ILE A 14 6.80 -7.77 6.65
C ILE A 14 5.93 -7.21 7.77
N ILE A 15 5.53 -5.95 7.61
CA ILE A 15 4.83 -5.17 8.62
C ILE A 15 3.42 -4.84 8.14
N ASN A 16 2.43 -4.93 9.03
CA ASN A 16 1.14 -4.28 8.87
C ASN A 16 1.23 -2.83 9.35
N LYS A 17 1.51 -1.91 8.43
CA LYS A 17 1.61 -0.47 8.69
C LYS A 17 0.26 0.10 9.10
N LYS A 18 0.21 0.88 10.16
CA LYS A 18 -0.99 1.63 10.57
C LYS A 18 -1.12 2.92 9.73
N VAL A 19 -2.34 3.45 9.70
CA VAL A 19 -2.62 4.80 9.18
C VAL A 19 -1.71 5.83 9.88
N GLY A 20 -1.26 6.84 9.15
CA GLY A 20 -0.44 7.92 9.68
C GLY A 20 1.05 7.66 9.78
N GLN A 21 1.49 6.37 9.84
CA GLN A 21 2.91 6.03 9.88
C GLN A 21 3.60 6.31 8.53
N LEU A 22 4.77 6.93 8.58
CA LEU A 22 5.65 7.09 7.42
C LEU A 22 6.44 5.80 7.18
N VAL A 23 6.51 5.32 5.95
CA VAL A 23 7.31 4.12 5.60
C VAL A 23 8.81 4.42 5.68
N GLN A 24 9.22 5.61 5.24
CA GLN A 24 10.59 6.14 5.30
C GLN A 24 10.56 7.61 5.67
N GLY A 25 11.66 8.15 6.17
CA GLY A 25 11.79 9.57 6.49
C GLY A 25 11.45 10.47 5.29
N ASP A 26 10.81 11.58 5.58
CA ASP A 26 10.49 12.64 4.63
C ASP A 26 10.85 14.02 5.20
N LYS A 27 10.37 15.09 4.55
CA LYS A 27 10.66 16.48 4.96
C LYS A 27 9.98 16.91 6.26
N THR A 28 9.07 16.12 6.83
CA THR A 28 8.33 16.47 8.07
C THR A 28 9.18 16.29 9.31
N GLY A 29 10.25 15.49 9.25
CA GLY A 29 11.06 15.15 10.42
C GLY A 29 10.42 14.12 11.37
N ASP A 30 9.24 13.60 11.04
CA ASP A 30 8.58 12.54 11.81
C ASP A 30 9.38 11.22 11.72
N HIS A 31 9.51 10.51 12.83
CA HIS A 31 10.13 9.18 12.85
C HIS A 31 9.44 8.22 11.91
N SER A 32 10.20 7.68 10.97
CA SER A 32 9.69 6.71 10.00
C SER A 32 9.58 5.31 10.60
N LEU A 33 8.72 4.48 10.01
CA LEU A 33 8.59 3.07 10.37
C LEU A 33 9.92 2.31 10.17
N LEU A 34 10.73 2.72 9.19
CA LEU A 34 12.07 2.18 8.96
C LEU A 34 12.99 2.41 10.17
N GLU A 35 13.00 3.62 10.73
CA GLU A 35 13.82 3.97 11.91
C GLU A 35 13.30 3.25 13.15
N LEU A 36 12.00 3.33 13.42
CA LEU A 36 11.35 2.64 14.53
C LEU A 36 11.61 1.12 14.53
N LEU A 37 11.63 0.51 13.34
CA LEU A 37 11.94 -0.92 13.21
C LEU A 37 13.41 -1.23 13.46
N LYS A 38 14.33 -0.36 13.03
CA LYS A 38 15.76 -0.53 13.32
C LYS A 38 16.03 -0.48 14.81
N ASP A 39 15.44 0.51 15.50
CA ASP A 39 15.58 0.66 16.96
C ASP A 39 14.97 -0.53 17.68
N PHE A 40 13.77 -0.94 17.30
CA PHE A 40 13.10 -2.10 17.87
C PHE A 40 13.93 -3.40 17.70
N ILE A 41 14.46 -3.67 16.52
CA ILE A 41 15.28 -4.87 16.26
C ILE A 41 16.60 -4.77 17.03
N LYS A 42 17.22 -3.59 17.12
CA LYS A 42 18.45 -3.38 17.88
C LYS A 42 18.26 -3.71 19.36
N GLU A 43 17.20 -3.21 19.95
CA GLU A 43 16.87 -3.44 21.35
C GLU A 43 16.49 -4.91 21.61
N ARG A 44 15.53 -5.45 20.84
CA ARG A 44 15.04 -6.83 20.98
C ARG A 44 16.15 -7.87 20.87
N ASP A 45 17.03 -7.70 19.87
CA ASP A 45 18.08 -8.67 19.54
C ASP A 45 19.42 -8.32 20.20
N GLN A 46 19.46 -7.28 21.06
CA GLN A 46 20.67 -6.79 21.78
C GLN A 46 21.87 -6.58 20.86
N LYS A 47 21.62 -6.02 19.65
CA LYS A 47 22.68 -5.85 18.66
C LYS A 47 23.64 -4.72 19.03
N PRO A 48 24.96 -4.96 19.09
CA PRO A 48 25.94 -3.95 19.50
C PRO A 48 26.13 -2.83 18.47
N GLY A 49 25.78 -3.07 17.20
CA GLY A 49 25.97 -2.14 16.08
C GLY A 49 24.67 -1.64 15.47
N ASN A 50 24.77 -1.03 14.29
CA ASN A 50 23.63 -0.56 13.53
C ASN A 50 22.87 -1.71 12.89
N VAL A 51 21.52 -1.64 12.94
CA VAL A 51 20.64 -2.58 12.23
C VAL A 51 20.46 -2.12 10.79
N TYR A 52 20.79 -3.01 9.86
CA TYR A 52 20.48 -2.77 8.46
C TYR A 52 19.03 -3.14 8.17
N LEU A 53 18.26 -2.20 7.59
CA LEU A 53 16.98 -2.45 6.93
C LEU A 53 16.93 -1.64 5.64
N GLY A 54 16.54 -2.30 4.54
CA GLY A 54 16.34 -1.69 3.23
C GLY A 54 14.86 -1.68 2.85
N LEU A 55 14.37 -0.53 2.39
CA LEU A 55 12.99 -0.38 1.93
C LEU A 55 12.81 -0.99 0.54
N VAL A 56 11.89 -1.94 0.38
CA VAL A 56 11.59 -2.63 -0.89
C VAL A 56 10.54 -1.87 -1.70
N HIS A 57 9.47 -1.46 -1.06
CA HIS A 57 8.40 -0.65 -1.65
C HIS A 57 7.72 0.19 -0.58
N ARG A 58 6.89 1.13 -1.01
CA ARG A 58 6.19 2.04 -0.11
C ARG A 58 4.69 2.08 -0.40
N ILE A 59 3.92 2.39 0.63
CA ILE A 59 2.53 2.79 0.55
C ILE A 59 2.39 4.20 1.14
N ASP A 60 1.32 4.91 0.80
CA ASP A 60 1.11 6.30 1.22
C ASP A 60 0.91 6.40 2.74
N ARG A 61 1.22 7.56 3.32
CA ARG A 61 1.05 7.82 4.77
C ARG A 61 -0.38 7.51 5.26
N PRO A 62 -1.46 7.95 4.58
CA PRO A 62 -2.83 7.65 5.00
C PRO A 62 -3.31 6.23 4.68
N THR A 63 -2.53 5.42 3.97
CA THR A 63 -2.84 4.02 3.61
C THR A 63 -2.30 3.08 4.68
N SER A 64 -3.07 2.04 5.04
CA SER A 64 -2.64 0.96 5.94
C SER A 64 -2.25 -0.31 5.18
N GLY A 65 -1.64 -1.28 5.88
CA GLY A 65 -1.37 -2.61 5.36
C GLY A 65 0.10 -2.93 5.10
N LEU A 66 0.35 -3.90 4.25
CA LEU A 66 1.63 -4.60 4.12
C LEU A 66 2.74 -3.74 3.52
N VAL A 67 3.89 -3.75 4.20
CA VAL A 67 5.17 -3.19 3.72
C VAL A 67 6.28 -4.20 3.97
N ILE A 68 7.13 -4.41 2.95
CA ILE A 68 8.31 -5.29 3.03
C ILE A 68 9.57 -4.46 3.25
N TYR A 69 10.37 -4.88 4.22
CA TYR A 69 11.75 -4.43 4.39
C TYR A 69 12.71 -5.61 4.25
N ALA A 70 13.85 -5.37 3.64
CA ALA A 70 14.94 -6.34 3.54
C ALA A 70 15.88 -6.18 4.73
N LYS A 71 16.26 -7.28 5.39
CA LYS A 71 17.23 -7.30 6.51
C LYS A 71 18.66 -7.45 6.03
N THR A 72 18.89 -7.65 4.71
CA THR A 72 20.20 -7.72 4.09
C THR A 72 20.23 -6.96 2.75
N SER A 73 21.40 -6.44 2.36
CA SER A 73 21.57 -5.75 1.07
C SER A 73 21.31 -6.69 -0.13
N LYS A 74 21.69 -7.97 -0.01
CA LYS A 74 21.44 -8.98 -1.04
C LYS A 74 19.93 -9.26 -1.22
N ALA A 75 19.18 -9.36 -0.11
CA ALA A 75 17.72 -9.49 -0.19
C ALA A 75 17.06 -8.23 -0.78
N LEU A 76 17.54 -7.03 -0.41
CA LEU A 76 17.05 -5.78 -0.97
C LEU A 76 17.21 -5.72 -2.50
N SER A 77 18.41 -6.05 -3.01
CA SER A 77 18.69 -6.05 -4.45
C SER A 77 17.75 -7.00 -5.20
N ARG A 78 17.58 -8.24 -4.69
CA ARG A 78 16.69 -9.25 -5.30
C ARG A 78 15.23 -8.80 -5.27
N LEU A 79 14.72 -8.34 -4.12
CA LEU A 79 13.34 -7.88 -3.99
C LEU A 79 13.06 -6.64 -4.85
N THR A 80 14.02 -5.72 -4.97
CA THR A 80 13.91 -4.56 -5.86
C THR A 80 13.78 -4.99 -7.32
N GLN A 81 14.53 -6.01 -7.73
CA GLN A 81 14.42 -6.59 -9.07
C GLN A 81 13.05 -7.26 -9.28
N MET A 82 12.58 -8.02 -8.28
CA MET A 82 11.24 -8.65 -8.32
C MET A 82 10.12 -7.61 -8.44
N VAL A 83 10.23 -6.46 -7.75
CA VAL A 83 9.28 -5.35 -7.89
C VAL A 83 9.30 -4.78 -9.32
N LYS A 84 10.50 -4.60 -9.91
CA LYS A 84 10.64 -4.13 -11.31
C LYS A 84 10.03 -5.11 -12.30
N ASN A 85 10.23 -6.40 -12.09
CA ASN A 85 9.71 -7.48 -12.93
C ASN A 85 8.23 -7.79 -12.67
N ARG A 86 7.59 -7.15 -11.67
CA ARG A 86 6.19 -7.42 -11.26
C ARG A 86 5.96 -8.84 -10.73
N GLU A 87 6.98 -9.43 -10.13
CA GLU A 87 6.95 -10.76 -9.52
C GLU A 87 6.37 -10.74 -8.09
N ILE A 88 6.13 -9.56 -7.51
CA ILE A 88 5.44 -9.39 -6.23
C ILE A 88 4.01 -8.97 -6.53
N LYS A 89 3.07 -9.91 -6.38
CA LYS A 89 1.64 -9.63 -6.48
C LYS A 89 1.18 -8.83 -5.25
N LYS A 90 0.48 -7.74 -5.49
CA LYS A 90 -0.01 -6.82 -4.47
C LYS A 90 -1.51 -6.62 -4.64
N THR A 91 -2.28 -7.12 -3.67
CA THR A 91 -3.72 -6.94 -3.63
C THR A 91 -4.09 -5.92 -2.57
N TYR A 92 -4.91 -4.95 -2.95
CA TYR A 92 -5.43 -3.92 -2.05
C TYR A 92 -6.92 -4.09 -1.87
N TRP A 93 -7.40 -3.70 -0.71
CA TRP A 93 -8.82 -3.46 -0.50
C TRP A 93 -9.06 -1.95 -0.46
N ALA A 94 -10.11 -1.51 -1.19
CA ALA A 94 -10.51 -0.11 -1.25
C ALA A 94 -12.01 0.00 -1.00
N VAL A 95 -12.41 0.84 -0.03
CA VAL A 95 -13.81 1.17 0.22
C VAL A 95 -14.15 2.43 -0.56
N VAL A 96 -15.17 2.36 -1.41
CA VAL A 96 -15.63 3.46 -2.27
C VAL A 96 -17.12 3.71 -2.07
N PRO A 97 -17.67 4.88 -2.43
CA PRO A 97 -19.12 5.12 -2.41
C PRO A 97 -19.86 4.07 -3.24
N LYS A 98 -21.10 3.76 -2.83
CA LYS A 98 -21.98 2.85 -3.57
C LYS A 98 -22.51 3.57 -4.80
N GLU A 99 -21.86 3.34 -5.91
CA GLU A 99 -22.24 3.84 -7.24
C GLU A 99 -22.46 2.68 -8.20
N MET A 100 -23.17 2.96 -9.30
CA MET A 100 -23.39 1.96 -10.35
C MET A 100 -22.13 1.79 -11.19
N ILE A 101 -21.33 0.78 -10.88
CA ILE A 101 -20.08 0.45 -11.56
C ILE A 101 -20.06 -1.01 -12.01
N PRO A 102 -19.26 -1.39 -13.02
CA PRO A 102 -19.10 -2.78 -13.41
C PRO A 102 -18.60 -3.65 -12.25
N GLN A 103 -19.06 -4.92 -12.20
CA GLN A 103 -18.63 -5.92 -11.21
C GLN A 103 -17.11 -6.09 -11.19
N SER A 104 -16.46 -5.97 -12.35
CA SER A 104 -15.01 -5.97 -12.51
C SER A 104 -14.61 -5.07 -13.66
N GLN A 105 -13.45 -4.43 -13.55
CA GLN A 105 -12.90 -3.59 -14.61
C GLN A 105 -11.39 -3.48 -14.52
N THR A 106 -10.73 -3.39 -15.68
CA THR A 106 -9.33 -3.00 -15.78
C THR A 106 -9.23 -1.54 -16.20
N LEU A 107 -8.53 -0.74 -15.40
CA LEU A 107 -8.29 0.68 -15.65
C LEU A 107 -6.88 0.88 -16.20
N THR A 108 -6.79 1.48 -17.38
CA THR A 108 -5.53 1.88 -17.99
C THR A 108 -5.52 3.39 -18.17
N HIS A 109 -4.55 4.05 -17.54
CA HIS A 109 -4.34 5.51 -17.63
C HIS A 109 -2.84 5.83 -17.68
N TYR A 110 -2.51 7.12 -17.80
CA TYR A 110 -1.15 7.61 -17.73
C TYR A 110 -1.04 8.65 -16.60
N LEU A 111 -0.08 8.45 -15.70
CA LEU A 111 0.06 9.24 -14.47
C LEU A 111 1.37 10.01 -14.48
N LYS A 112 1.30 11.30 -14.12
CA LYS A 112 2.44 12.19 -13.88
C LYS A 112 2.34 12.77 -12.48
N LYS A 113 3.42 12.71 -11.69
CA LYS A 113 3.45 13.33 -10.37
C LYS A 113 3.51 14.85 -10.49
N ASN A 114 2.62 15.57 -9.81
CA ASN A 114 2.71 16.99 -9.60
C ASN A 114 3.45 17.26 -8.29
N GLU A 115 4.68 17.74 -8.38
CA GLU A 115 5.53 17.95 -7.21
C GLU A 115 5.02 19.10 -6.31
N LYS A 116 4.33 20.11 -6.88
CA LYS A 116 3.85 21.29 -6.13
C LYS A 116 2.82 20.91 -5.06
N ASN A 117 1.87 20.03 -5.39
CA ASN A 117 0.79 19.62 -4.48
C ASN A 117 0.87 18.14 -4.07
N ASN A 118 1.94 17.44 -4.46
CA ASN A 118 2.15 16.02 -4.19
C ASN A 118 0.93 15.17 -4.57
N LYS A 119 0.39 15.39 -5.78
CA LYS A 119 -0.79 14.70 -6.33
C LYS A 119 -0.43 14.06 -7.67
N ALA A 120 -1.06 12.96 -8.03
CA ALA A 120 -0.96 12.41 -9.39
C ALA A 120 -1.94 13.15 -10.30
N ILE A 121 -1.43 13.62 -11.45
CA ILE A 121 -2.25 14.07 -12.58
C ILE A 121 -2.49 12.84 -13.44
N ILE A 122 -3.73 12.65 -13.92
CA ILE A 122 -4.16 11.49 -14.66
C ILE A 122 -4.62 11.87 -16.06
N TYR A 123 -4.13 11.15 -17.06
CA TYR A 123 -4.46 11.31 -18.46
C TYR A 123 -5.05 10.01 -19.02
N SER A 124 -6.02 10.13 -19.92
CA SER A 124 -6.63 8.99 -20.60
C SER A 124 -5.76 8.44 -21.74
N HIS A 125 -4.84 9.26 -22.26
CA HIS A 125 -3.94 8.93 -23.37
C HIS A 125 -2.48 9.10 -22.97
N GLU A 126 -1.59 8.50 -23.74
CA GLU A 126 -0.16 8.67 -23.58
C GLU A 126 0.20 10.16 -23.68
N THR A 127 0.93 10.65 -22.69
CA THR A 127 1.25 12.07 -22.52
C THR A 127 2.70 12.17 -22.06
N GLU A 128 3.41 13.17 -22.58
CA GLU A 128 4.82 13.38 -22.27
C GLU A 128 5.07 13.50 -20.74
N GLY A 129 6.03 12.73 -20.26
CA GLY A 129 6.39 12.65 -18.83
C GLY A 129 5.38 11.91 -17.95
N ALA A 130 4.27 11.40 -18.51
CA ALA A 130 3.36 10.51 -17.81
C ALA A 130 3.75 9.03 -18.01
N LYS A 131 3.50 8.20 -17.02
CA LYS A 131 3.83 6.77 -17.04
C LYS A 131 2.55 5.94 -17.04
N LYS A 132 2.51 4.90 -17.89
CA LYS A 132 1.39 3.95 -17.95
C LYS A 132 1.11 3.34 -16.59
N ALA A 133 -0.16 3.31 -16.19
CA ALA A 133 -0.68 2.84 -14.91
C ALA A 133 -1.85 1.89 -15.17
N ILE A 134 -1.74 0.66 -14.70
CA ILE A 134 -2.73 -0.39 -14.89
C ILE A 134 -3.08 -1.00 -13.53
N LEU A 135 -4.36 -1.08 -13.24
CA LEU A 135 -4.94 -1.87 -12.16
C LEU A 135 -6.21 -2.56 -12.65
N SER A 136 -6.57 -3.66 -12.01
CA SER A 136 -7.89 -4.29 -12.14
C SER A 136 -8.59 -4.27 -10.80
N TYR A 137 -9.91 -4.15 -10.79
CA TYR A 137 -10.70 -4.32 -9.57
C TYR A 137 -11.84 -5.30 -9.77
N ASN A 138 -12.26 -5.92 -8.67
CA ASN A 138 -13.49 -6.69 -8.55
C ASN A 138 -14.28 -6.17 -7.34
N ILE A 139 -15.60 -6.09 -7.45
CA ILE A 139 -16.48 -5.88 -6.29
C ILE A 139 -16.50 -7.19 -5.50
N ILE A 140 -16.07 -7.17 -4.25
CA ILE A 140 -16.09 -8.36 -3.38
C ILE A 140 -17.16 -8.27 -2.29
N LYS A 141 -17.66 -7.06 -1.99
CA LYS A 141 -18.77 -6.85 -1.06
C LYS A 141 -19.49 -5.54 -1.32
N THR A 142 -20.82 -5.56 -1.18
CA THR A 142 -21.66 -4.36 -1.20
C THR A 142 -22.24 -4.15 0.20
N LEU A 143 -22.07 -2.96 0.75
CA LEU A 143 -22.65 -2.47 1.99
C LEU A 143 -23.79 -1.49 1.69
N ASP A 144 -24.43 -0.94 2.71
CA ASP A 144 -25.55 0.00 2.53
C ASP A 144 -25.14 1.21 1.69
N ASN A 145 -24.06 1.90 2.06
CA ASN A 145 -23.59 3.14 1.44
C ASN A 145 -22.24 3.02 0.73
N TYR A 146 -21.60 1.86 0.77
CA TYR A 146 -20.25 1.64 0.25
C TYR A 146 -20.11 0.31 -0.47
N ILE A 147 -19.09 0.23 -1.28
CA ILE A 147 -18.64 -0.99 -1.96
C ILE A 147 -17.21 -1.28 -1.55
N LEU A 148 -16.90 -2.54 -1.27
CA LEU A 148 -15.54 -3.02 -1.09
C LEU A 148 -15.02 -3.56 -2.41
N LEU A 149 -13.94 -2.96 -2.89
CA LEU A 149 -13.19 -3.40 -4.06
C LEU A 149 -11.96 -4.18 -3.63
N GLU A 150 -11.74 -5.32 -4.26
CA GLU A 150 -10.42 -5.95 -4.32
C GLU A 150 -9.69 -5.42 -5.55
N VAL A 151 -8.52 -4.82 -5.35
CA VAL A 151 -7.73 -4.16 -6.40
C VAL A 151 -6.42 -4.92 -6.60
N ASP A 152 -6.22 -5.44 -7.82
CA ASP A 152 -4.95 -6.01 -8.26
C ASP A 152 -4.10 -4.93 -8.94
N LEU A 153 -2.95 -4.63 -8.34
CA LEU A 153 -2.09 -3.53 -8.76
C LEU A 153 -0.98 -4.03 -9.69
N GLN A 154 -1.17 -3.93 -10.99
CA GLN A 154 -0.18 -4.35 -11.99
C GLN A 154 1.00 -3.38 -12.13
N THR A 155 0.80 -2.10 -11.85
CA THR A 155 1.85 -1.07 -11.82
C THR A 155 1.78 -0.32 -10.49
N GLY A 156 2.90 0.28 -10.03
CA GLY A 156 2.97 1.00 -8.75
C GLY A 156 3.35 2.47 -8.95
N ARG A 157 2.47 3.30 -9.55
CA ARG A 157 2.71 4.73 -9.71
C ARG A 157 2.28 5.50 -8.45
N HIS A 158 2.84 6.68 -8.28
CA HIS A 158 2.49 7.57 -7.17
C HIS A 158 0.98 7.80 -7.11
N HIS A 159 0.35 7.52 -5.96
CA HIS A 159 -1.10 7.61 -5.71
C HIS A 159 -1.98 6.88 -6.75
N GLN A 160 -1.50 5.82 -7.38
CA GLN A 160 -2.16 5.22 -8.54
C GLN A 160 -3.61 4.84 -8.29
N ILE A 161 -3.89 4.00 -7.29
CA ILE A 161 -5.25 3.51 -6.98
C ILE A 161 -6.17 4.71 -6.69
N ARG A 162 -5.71 5.65 -5.88
CA ARG A 162 -6.42 6.86 -5.48
C ARG A 162 -6.85 7.70 -6.68
N ALA A 163 -5.89 7.97 -7.58
CA ALA A 163 -6.14 8.77 -8.78
C ALA A 163 -7.05 8.06 -9.78
N GLN A 164 -6.86 6.75 -10.00
CA GLN A 164 -7.63 6.00 -10.99
C GLN A 164 -9.08 5.79 -10.55
N LEU A 165 -9.34 5.46 -9.29
CA LEU A 165 -10.70 5.33 -8.76
C LEU A 165 -11.42 6.69 -8.72
N SER A 166 -10.74 7.75 -8.32
CA SER A 166 -11.29 9.12 -8.39
C SER A 166 -11.64 9.53 -9.83
N LYS A 167 -10.82 9.16 -10.83
CA LYS A 167 -11.04 9.49 -12.25
C LYS A 167 -12.34 8.89 -12.79
N ILE A 168 -12.73 7.72 -12.31
CA ILE A 168 -13.99 7.05 -12.70
C ILE A 168 -15.17 7.40 -11.77
N GLY A 169 -15.05 8.44 -10.95
CA GLY A 169 -16.14 8.97 -10.12
C GLY A 169 -16.34 8.30 -8.76
N ILE A 170 -15.50 7.34 -8.36
CA ILE A 170 -15.59 6.60 -7.09
C ILE A 170 -14.36 6.83 -6.21
N PRO A 171 -14.15 8.04 -5.67
CA PRO A 171 -13.01 8.33 -4.80
C PRO A 171 -13.03 7.44 -3.56
N ILE A 172 -11.85 7.01 -3.11
CA ILE A 172 -11.72 6.19 -1.89
C ILE A 172 -12.27 6.97 -0.69
N LYS A 173 -13.08 6.30 0.15
CA LYS A 173 -13.62 6.88 1.38
C LYS A 173 -12.50 7.47 2.24
N GLY A 174 -12.66 8.73 2.66
CA GLY A 174 -11.68 9.48 3.45
C GLY A 174 -10.63 10.24 2.62
N ASP A 175 -10.54 10.01 1.31
CA ASP A 175 -9.51 10.63 0.47
C ASP A 175 -9.91 12.03 -0.04
N LEU A 176 -9.86 13.03 0.85
CA LEU A 176 -10.14 14.42 0.49
C LEU A 176 -9.26 14.92 -0.66
N LYS A 177 -8.00 14.46 -0.74
CA LYS A 177 -7.08 14.85 -1.80
C LYS A 177 -7.59 14.48 -3.19
N TYR A 178 -8.38 13.41 -3.29
CA TYR A 178 -8.92 12.88 -4.54
C TYR A 178 -10.45 12.96 -4.63
N GLY A 179 -11.10 13.80 -3.81
CA GLY A 179 -12.50 14.18 -3.98
C GLY A 179 -13.50 13.46 -3.07
N ALA A 180 -13.05 12.70 -2.08
CA ALA A 180 -13.97 12.22 -1.06
C ALA A 180 -14.57 13.41 -0.28
N PRO A 181 -15.88 13.38 0.04
CA PRO A 181 -16.56 14.52 0.67
C PRO A 181 -16.17 14.72 2.13
N ARG A 182 -15.67 13.69 2.82
CA ARG A 182 -15.34 13.72 4.25
C ARG A 182 -14.07 12.91 4.52
N SER A 183 -13.28 13.35 5.52
CA SER A 183 -12.15 12.59 6.06
C SER A 183 -12.61 11.41 6.90
N ASN A 184 -11.76 10.40 7.07
CA ASN A 184 -11.94 9.41 8.13
C ASN A 184 -11.52 10.00 9.49
N PRO A 185 -12.10 9.52 10.61
CA PRO A 185 -11.77 10.03 11.95
C PRO A 185 -10.28 9.90 12.31
N ASP A 186 -9.60 8.88 11.80
CA ASP A 186 -8.17 8.60 12.03
C ASP A 186 -7.23 9.38 11.09
N GLY A 187 -7.77 10.24 10.21
CA GLY A 187 -7.02 10.98 9.19
C GLY A 187 -6.50 10.10 8.03
N GLY A 188 -6.83 8.82 8.04
CA GLY A 188 -6.51 7.88 6.97
C GLY A 188 -7.48 7.89 5.81
N ILE A 189 -7.23 7.00 4.85
CA ILE A 189 -8.14 6.69 3.76
C ILE A 189 -8.49 5.21 3.81
N SER A 190 -9.67 4.83 3.36
CA SER A 190 -10.10 3.42 3.36
C SER A 190 -9.47 2.64 2.20
N LEU A 191 -8.13 2.66 2.17
CA LEU A 191 -7.26 1.89 1.28
C LEU A 191 -6.29 1.07 2.13
N HIS A 192 -6.26 -0.24 1.91
CA HIS A 192 -5.49 -1.18 2.70
C HIS A 192 -4.70 -2.13 1.80
N ALA A 193 -3.36 -2.20 1.96
CA ALA A 193 -2.51 -3.17 1.28
C ALA A 193 -2.75 -4.55 1.94
N ARG A 194 -3.73 -5.30 1.42
CA ARG A 194 -4.33 -6.47 2.05
C ARG A 194 -3.48 -7.72 1.95
N MET A 195 -2.91 -7.99 0.76
CA MET A 195 -2.18 -9.23 0.52
C MET A 195 -0.92 -9.00 -0.31
N LEU A 196 0.13 -9.73 0.05
CA LEU A 196 1.35 -9.89 -0.74
C LEU A 196 1.57 -11.36 -1.04
N GLU A 197 1.92 -11.66 -2.29
CA GLU A 197 2.29 -13.00 -2.73
C GLU A 197 3.52 -12.92 -3.63
N PHE A 198 4.58 -13.66 -3.29
CA PHE A 198 5.84 -13.66 -4.02
C PHE A 198 6.71 -14.86 -3.62
N ILE A 199 7.69 -15.19 -4.45
CA ILE A 199 8.70 -16.20 -4.12
C ILE A 199 9.77 -15.57 -3.24
N HIS A 200 10.06 -16.17 -2.11
CA HIS A 200 11.08 -15.68 -1.19
C HIS A 200 12.45 -15.55 -1.86
N PRO A 201 13.16 -14.40 -1.73
CA PRO A 201 14.36 -14.12 -2.52
C PRO A 201 15.55 -15.08 -2.24
N VAL A 202 15.51 -15.81 -1.12
CA VAL A 202 16.59 -16.71 -0.70
C VAL A 202 16.12 -18.15 -0.63
N SER A 203 15.11 -18.50 0.19
CA SER A 203 14.61 -19.88 0.36
C SER A 203 13.87 -20.41 -0.88
N LYS A 204 13.38 -19.52 -1.75
CA LYS A 204 12.58 -19.87 -2.94
C LYS A 204 11.18 -20.42 -2.63
N GLU A 205 10.76 -20.37 -1.39
CA GLU A 205 9.41 -20.75 -0.98
C GLU A 205 8.40 -19.66 -1.34
N LEU A 206 7.15 -20.05 -1.58
CA LEU A 206 6.06 -19.13 -1.79
C LEU A 206 5.69 -18.45 -0.46
N ILE A 207 5.79 -17.14 -0.43
CA ILE A 207 5.30 -16.31 0.67
C ILE A 207 3.95 -15.71 0.28
N LYS A 208 2.92 -15.98 1.08
CA LYS A 208 1.60 -15.38 0.95
C LYS A 208 1.15 -14.86 2.30
N ILE A 209 1.09 -13.55 2.45
CA ILE A 209 0.75 -12.87 3.70
C ILE A 209 -0.47 -11.99 3.49
N THR A 210 -1.43 -12.11 4.41
CA THR A 210 -2.64 -11.27 4.46
C THR A 210 -2.61 -10.43 5.74
N ALA A 211 -2.74 -9.12 5.62
CA ALA A 211 -2.82 -8.22 6.76
C ALA A 211 -4.26 -8.12 7.27
N PRO A 212 -4.52 -8.19 8.58
CA PRO A 212 -5.82 -7.82 9.13
C PRO A 212 -6.10 -6.34 8.84
N VAL A 213 -7.36 -6.01 8.55
CA VAL A 213 -7.79 -4.61 8.34
C VAL A 213 -7.74 -3.81 9.64
N PRO A 214 -7.80 -2.46 9.59
CA PRO A 214 -7.88 -1.61 10.77
C PRO A 214 -9.11 -1.96 11.64
N GLN A 215 -8.90 -2.36 12.89
CA GLN A 215 -9.95 -2.87 13.77
C GLN A 215 -10.81 -1.77 14.44
N ASN A 216 -10.40 -0.51 14.37
CA ASN A 216 -11.11 0.62 14.98
C ASN A 216 -12.14 1.29 14.07
N ASP A 217 -12.38 0.77 12.86
CA ASP A 217 -13.33 1.31 11.89
C ASP A 217 -14.46 0.28 11.64
N ALA A 218 -15.71 0.69 11.89
CA ALA A 218 -16.88 -0.16 11.73
C ALA A 218 -17.07 -0.64 10.27
N ILE A 219 -16.67 0.18 9.28
CA ILE A 219 -16.77 -0.19 7.86
C ILE A 219 -15.78 -1.29 7.53
N TRP A 220 -14.53 -1.20 8.04
CA TRP A 220 -13.57 -2.28 7.86
C TRP A 220 -14.03 -3.58 8.52
N LYS A 221 -14.63 -3.52 9.73
CA LYS A 221 -15.22 -4.70 10.37
C LYS A 221 -16.34 -5.31 9.53
N ALA A 222 -17.23 -4.46 8.99
CA ALA A 222 -18.29 -4.91 8.09
C ALA A 222 -17.74 -5.51 6.80
N CYS A 223 -16.55 -5.14 6.35
CA CYS A 223 -15.89 -5.71 5.18
C CYS A 223 -15.33 -7.13 5.45
N GLU A 224 -14.92 -7.46 6.66
CA GLU A 224 -14.37 -8.79 7.01
C GLU A 224 -15.45 -9.84 7.32
N MET A 225 -16.62 -9.45 7.81
CA MET A 225 -17.79 -10.34 8.03
C MET A 225 -18.41 -10.77 6.70
#